data_6e0e53fa2f28a098517d9b38460e10c2
#
_entry.id   6e0e53fa2f28a098517d9b38460e10c2
#
_cell.length_a   1.000
_cell.length_b   1.000
_cell.length_c   1.000
_cell.angle_alpha   90.00
_cell.angle_beta   90.00
_cell.angle_gamma   90.00
#
_symmetry.space_group_name_H-M   'P 1'
#
loop_
_entity.id
_entity.type
_entity.pdbx_description
1 polymer ?
#
loop_
_entity_poly.entity_id
_entity_poly.type
_entity_poly.pdbx_seq_one_letter_code
_entity_poly.pdbx_strand_id
1 'polypeptide(L)'
;ILHGDGTDQELLLEEGLASTDACVTLTGIDEENIFLSLFAQQSSKAKIITKINRITFDEIINNFHLGSLIYPKYITSEYILQYIRAMQNSLGSNIETLYRIIENKVEALEFHIGEDVMIPDETLENLPIKKNILIGHLAHTDSRIVLF
;
A
#
# COMPACT_ATOMS: atom_id res chain seq x y z
N ILE A 1 26.28 -6.28 4.08
CA ILE A 1 26.04 -4.97 4.73
C ILE A 1 27.27 -4.12 4.48
N LEU A 2 27.08 -2.96 3.88
CA LEU A 2 28.11 -1.98 3.63
C LEU A 2 27.99 -0.87 4.67
N HIS A 3 29.12 -0.39 5.15
CA HIS A 3 29.19 0.74 6.06
C HIS A 3 29.74 1.95 5.30
N GLY A 4 28.89 2.92 5.05
CA GLY A 4 29.25 4.13 4.29
C GLY A 4 28.12 5.16 4.35
N ASP A 5 28.36 6.29 3.71
CA ASP A 5 27.35 7.31 3.52
C ASP A 5 26.41 6.89 2.38
N GLY A 6 25.14 6.62 2.70
CA GLY A 6 24.14 6.22 1.70
C GLY A 6 23.79 7.32 0.71
N THR A 7 24.27 8.56 0.90
CA THR A 7 24.08 9.68 -0.04
C THR A 7 25.26 9.82 -1.04
N ASP A 8 26.32 9.06 -0.85
CA ASP A 8 27.48 9.05 -1.75
C ASP A 8 27.12 8.30 -3.06
N GLN A 9 27.02 9.07 -4.13
CA GLN A 9 26.64 8.58 -5.45
C GLN A 9 27.71 7.65 -6.06
N GLU A 10 28.99 7.91 -5.82
CA GLU A 10 30.08 7.07 -6.32
C GLU A 10 30.03 5.70 -5.65
N LEU A 11 29.88 5.68 -4.34
CA LEU A 11 29.70 4.45 -3.56
C LEU A 11 28.49 3.63 -4.07
N LEU A 12 27.35 4.27 -4.30
CA LEU A 12 26.16 3.57 -4.77
C LEU A 12 26.36 2.93 -6.16
N LEU A 13 27.07 3.61 -7.06
CA LEU A 13 27.38 3.08 -8.38
C LEU A 13 28.39 1.94 -8.31
N GLU A 14 29.45 2.06 -7.50
CA GLU A 14 30.44 1.00 -7.27
C GLU A 14 29.80 -0.27 -6.70
N GLU A 15 28.81 -0.12 -5.83
CA GLU A 15 28.07 -1.22 -5.21
C GLU A 15 26.92 -1.76 -6.08
N GLY A 16 26.83 -1.34 -7.34
CA GLY A 16 25.99 -1.95 -8.35
C GLY A 16 24.60 -1.38 -8.50
N LEU A 17 24.37 -0.13 -8.09
CA LEU A 17 23.06 0.54 -8.26
C LEU A 17 22.55 0.44 -9.70
N ALA A 18 23.43 0.56 -10.70
CA ALA A 18 23.07 0.55 -12.11
C ALA A 18 22.46 -0.78 -12.59
N SER A 19 22.74 -1.88 -11.90
CA SER A 19 22.32 -3.25 -12.27
C SER A 19 21.34 -3.88 -11.27
N THR A 20 20.87 -3.12 -10.27
CA THR A 20 19.94 -3.64 -9.26
C THR A 20 18.50 -3.69 -9.79
N ASP A 21 17.72 -4.66 -9.32
CA ASP A 21 16.28 -4.81 -9.66
C ASP A 21 15.39 -3.84 -8.90
N ALA A 22 15.79 -3.45 -7.69
CA ALA A 22 15.04 -2.53 -6.86
C ALA A 22 15.96 -1.67 -5.99
N CYS A 23 15.56 -0.42 -5.74
CA CYS A 23 16.22 0.49 -4.82
C CYS A 23 15.18 1.05 -3.84
N VAL A 24 15.48 0.97 -2.55
CA VAL A 24 14.60 1.44 -1.47
C VAL A 24 15.33 2.47 -0.63
N THR A 25 14.86 3.71 -0.61
CA THR A 25 15.45 4.81 0.16
C THR A 25 14.77 4.95 1.51
N LEU A 26 15.52 4.70 2.59
CA LEU A 26 14.99 4.58 3.97
C LEU A 26 15.74 5.44 4.99
N THR A 27 16.43 6.53 4.57
CA THR A 27 17.12 7.40 5.51
C THR A 27 16.16 8.09 6.48
N GLY A 28 16.68 8.77 7.49
CA GLY A 28 15.88 9.57 8.43
C GLY A 28 15.36 10.88 7.84
N ILE A 29 15.88 11.30 6.68
CA ILE A 29 15.67 12.62 6.08
C ILE A 29 14.91 12.45 4.75
N ASP A 30 13.72 13.04 4.64
CA ASP A 30 12.85 12.87 3.48
C ASP A 30 13.47 13.45 2.20
N GLU A 31 14.13 14.60 2.32
CA GLU A 31 14.81 15.25 1.21
C GLU A 31 15.92 14.37 0.63
N GLU A 32 16.69 13.70 1.49
CA GLU A 32 17.71 12.73 1.05
C GLU A 32 17.06 11.55 0.32
N ASN A 33 15.97 10.99 0.88
CA ASN A 33 15.26 9.89 0.24
C ASN A 33 14.74 10.28 -1.15
N ILE A 34 14.24 11.51 -1.31
CA ILE A 34 13.77 12.04 -2.60
C ILE A 34 14.94 12.13 -3.59
N PHE A 35 16.05 12.79 -3.20
CA PHE A 35 17.21 12.94 -4.09
C PHE A 35 17.85 11.62 -4.45
N LEU A 36 17.98 10.69 -3.51
CA LEU A 36 18.47 9.33 -3.78
C LEU A 36 17.58 8.57 -4.75
N SER A 37 16.27 8.69 -4.60
CA SER A 37 15.30 8.06 -5.49
C SER A 37 15.38 8.62 -6.91
N LEU A 38 15.53 9.93 -7.06
CA LEU A 38 15.74 10.58 -8.36
C LEU A 38 17.07 10.13 -9.00
N PHE A 39 18.14 10.06 -8.21
CA PHE A 39 19.43 9.58 -8.68
C PHE A 39 19.37 8.12 -9.11
N ALA A 40 18.75 7.25 -8.29
CA ALA A 40 18.57 5.84 -8.63
C ALA A 40 17.73 5.64 -9.89
N GLN A 41 16.69 6.44 -10.07
CA GLN A 41 15.84 6.42 -11.27
C GLN A 41 16.61 6.84 -12.54
N GLN A 42 17.50 7.81 -12.40
CA GLN A 42 18.34 8.26 -13.52
C GLN A 42 19.45 7.25 -13.87
N SER A 43 19.99 6.56 -12.86
CA SER A 43 21.17 5.70 -12.99
C SER A 43 20.84 4.24 -13.25
N SER A 44 19.58 3.82 -13.08
CA SER A 44 19.17 2.42 -13.21
C SER A 44 17.76 2.28 -13.78
N LYS A 45 17.36 1.03 -14.07
CA LYS A 45 15.97 0.65 -14.39
C LYS A 45 15.28 0.00 -13.19
N ALA A 46 15.83 0.16 -12.00
CA ALA A 46 15.34 -0.43 -10.79
C ALA A 46 13.92 0.05 -10.44
N LYS A 47 13.15 -0.80 -9.79
CA LYS A 47 11.91 -0.38 -9.12
C LYS A 47 12.28 0.47 -7.92
N ILE A 48 11.84 1.72 -7.91
CA ILE A 48 12.14 2.66 -6.84
C ILE A 48 11.02 2.66 -5.80
N ILE A 49 11.42 2.62 -4.53
CA ILE A 49 10.54 2.75 -3.37
C ILE A 49 11.12 3.83 -2.45
N THR A 50 10.35 4.87 -2.19
CA THR A 50 10.79 6.04 -1.44
C THR A 50 10.02 6.18 -0.15
N LYS A 51 10.71 6.22 1.00
CA LYS A 51 10.10 6.51 2.30
C LYS A 51 9.96 8.01 2.52
N ILE A 52 8.77 8.45 2.91
CA ILE A 52 8.44 9.83 3.27
C ILE A 52 7.80 9.85 4.66
N ASN A 53 8.36 10.62 5.59
CA ASN A 53 7.82 10.75 6.94
C ASN A 53 6.86 11.94 7.08
N ARG A 54 7.08 13.03 6.29
CA ARG A 54 6.28 14.25 6.31
C ARG A 54 5.31 14.29 5.14
N ILE A 55 4.05 14.39 5.46
CA ILE A 55 2.95 14.36 4.49
C ILE A 55 2.65 15.73 3.89
N THR A 56 3.29 16.79 4.41
CA THR A 56 2.95 18.20 4.10
C THR A 56 3.19 18.59 2.62
N PHE A 57 3.97 17.82 1.89
CA PHE A 57 4.34 18.10 0.50
C PHE A 57 3.86 17.05 -0.51
N ASP A 58 2.84 16.27 -0.18
CA ASP A 58 2.34 15.17 -1.01
C ASP A 58 2.05 15.58 -2.45
N GLU A 59 1.39 16.72 -2.66
CA GLU A 59 1.06 17.20 -4.00
C GLU A 59 2.31 17.50 -4.83
N ILE A 60 3.36 18.02 -4.21
CA ILE A 60 4.62 18.32 -4.90
C ILE A 60 5.40 17.03 -5.15
N ILE A 61 5.46 16.16 -4.17
CA ILE A 61 6.20 14.89 -4.22
C ILE A 61 5.62 13.97 -5.31
N ASN A 62 4.30 13.91 -5.43
CA ASN A 62 3.63 13.11 -6.46
C ASN A 62 3.99 13.53 -7.89
N ASN A 63 4.36 14.80 -8.11
CA ASN A 63 4.80 15.29 -9.40
C ASN A 63 6.21 14.81 -9.80
N PHE A 64 7.03 14.36 -8.85
CA PHE A 64 8.38 13.87 -9.14
C PHE A 64 8.46 12.43 -9.64
N HIS A 65 7.34 11.70 -9.66
CA HIS A 65 7.29 10.31 -10.12
C HIS A 65 8.33 9.39 -9.42
N LEU A 66 8.48 9.52 -8.11
CA LEU A 66 9.50 8.85 -7.30
C LEU A 66 9.30 7.32 -7.12
N GLY A 67 8.56 6.69 -8.01
CA GLY A 67 8.20 5.28 -7.87
C GLY A 67 7.09 5.08 -6.84
N SER A 68 7.21 4.04 -6.01
CA SER A 68 6.22 3.78 -4.94
C SER A 68 6.59 4.57 -3.69
N LEU A 69 5.67 5.41 -3.21
CA LEU A 69 5.85 6.15 -1.97
C LEU A 69 5.35 5.34 -0.77
N ILE A 70 6.13 5.34 0.30
CA ILE A 70 5.77 4.70 1.57
C ILE A 70 5.75 5.73 2.68
N TYR A 71 4.63 5.83 3.36
CA TYR A 71 4.41 6.70 4.50
C TYR A 71 4.23 5.86 5.78
N PRO A 72 5.28 5.67 6.59
CA PRO A 72 5.22 4.81 7.77
C PRO A 72 4.09 5.16 8.74
N LYS A 73 3.78 6.44 8.87
CA LYS A 73 2.67 6.90 9.74
C LYS A 73 1.31 6.40 9.27
N TYR A 74 1.07 6.37 7.95
CA TYR A 74 -0.17 5.83 7.40
C TYR A 74 -0.26 4.33 7.61
N ILE A 75 0.82 3.60 7.29
CA ILE A 75 0.89 2.16 7.50
C ILE A 75 0.61 1.82 8.97
N THR A 76 1.25 2.53 9.90
CA THR A 76 1.04 2.32 11.34
C THR A 76 -0.42 2.60 11.73
N SER A 77 -1.02 3.68 11.24
CA SER A 77 -2.42 4.00 11.52
C SER A 77 -3.38 2.96 10.97
N GLU A 78 -3.10 2.41 9.80
CA GLU A 78 -3.88 1.33 9.21
C GLU A 78 -3.81 0.04 10.03
N TYR A 79 -2.62 -0.35 10.49
CA TYR A 79 -2.47 -1.48 11.40
C TYR A 79 -3.25 -1.30 12.71
N ILE A 80 -3.22 -0.09 13.28
CA ILE A 80 -3.99 0.21 14.50
C ILE A 80 -5.49 0.09 14.23
N LEU A 81 -5.96 0.64 13.11
CA LEU A 81 -7.36 0.54 12.71
C LEU A 81 -7.80 -0.91 12.46
N GLN A 82 -6.97 -1.70 11.78
CA GLN A 82 -7.22 -3.12 11.59
C GLN A 82 -7.33 -3.86 12.91
N TYR A 83 -6.41 -3.59 13.84
CA TYR A 83 -6.44 -4.19 15.17
C TYR A 83 -7.72 -3.83 15.94
N ILE A 84 -8.10 -2.55 15.97
CA ILE A 84 -9.34 -2.09 16.62
C ILE A 84 -10.57 -2.76 16.00
N ARG A 85 -10.62 -2.84 14.67
CA ARG A 85 -11.71 -3.50 13.96
C ARG A 85 -11.77 -4.99 14.24
N ALA A 86 -10.64 -5.68 14.24
CA ALA A 86 -10.57 -7.09 14.61
C ALA A 86 -11.10 -7.33 16.03
N MET A 87 -10.80 -6.44 16.98
CA MET A 87 -11.37 -6.51 18.33
C MET A 87 -12.89 -6.27 18.33
N GLN A 88 -13.40 -5.37 17.50
CA GLN A 88 -14.85 -5.12 17.37
C GLN A 88 -15.54 -6.26 16.61
N ASN A 89 -14.88 -6.89 15.65
CA ASN A 89 -15.40 -8.00 14.84
C ASN A 89 -15.58 -9.29 15.66
N SER A 90 -14.84 -9.45 16.76
CA SER A 90 -15.11 -10.50 17.72
C SER A 90 -16.53 -10.43 18.30
N LEU A 91 -17.27 -9.32 18.02
CA LEU A 91 -18.65 -9.08 18.38
C LEU A 91 -19.65 -9.28 17.19
N GLY A 92 -19.25 -9.86 16.07
CA GLY A 92 -20.16 -10.33 15.01
C GLY A 92 -20.11 -9.64 13.65
N SER A 93 -19.04 -8.93 13.29
CA SER A 93 -18.87 -8.45 11.92
C SER A 93 -17.72 -9.18 11.21
N ASN A 94 -17.96 -9.63 9.97
CA ASN A 94 -17.04 -10.46 9.19
C ASN A 94 -16.04 -9.64 8.34
N ILE A 95 -15.72 -8.38 8.70
CA ILE A 95 -14.78 -7.54 7.97
C ILE A 95 -13.36 -7.93 8.36
N GLU A 96 -12.56 -8.46 7.42
CA GLU A 96 -11.18 -8.85 7.68
C GLU A 96 -10.22 -7.70 7.47
N THR A 97 -10.33 -7.00 6.36
CA THR A 97 -9.37 -5.96 6.00
C THR A 97 -10.06 -4.76 5.35
N LEU A 98 -9.52 -3.58 5.61
CA LEU A 98 -9.91 -2.35 4.93
C LEU A 98 -8.67 -1.79 4.23
N TYR A 99 -8.81 -1.54 2.95
CA TYR A 99 -7.79 -0.87 2.13
C TYR A 99 -8.30 0.52 1.76
N ARG A 100 -7.45 1.52 1.90
CA ARG A 100 -7.70 2.85 1.34
C ARG A 100 -7.00 2.96 0.00
N ILE A 101 -7.77 3.21 -1.03
CA ILE A 101 -7.30 3.28 -2.40
C ILE A 101 -7.49 4.71 -2.90
N ILE A 102 -6.68 5.12 -3.87
CA ILE A 102 -6.81 6.41 -4.57
C ILE A 102 -6.87 7.59 -3.58
N GLU A 103 -5.72 7.94 -3.00
CA GLU A 103 -5.57 9.14 -2.15
C GLU A 103 -6.59 9.21 -0.99
N ASN A 104 -6.94 8.08 -0.37
CA ASN A 104 -7.96 8.00 0.69
C ASN A 104 -9.41 8.36 0.25
N LYS A 105 -9.69 8.41 -1.06
CA LYS A 105 -11.03 8.74 -1.57
C LYS A 105 -11.92 7.51 -1.72
N VAL A 106 -11.33 6.32 -1.83
CA VAL A 106 -12.06 5.05 -1.99
C VAL A 106 -11.59 4.08 -0.92
N GLU A 107 -12.55 3.40 -0.30
CA GLU A 107 -12.28 2.32 0.66
C GLU A 107 -12.66 0.99 0.03
N ALA A 108 -11.75 0.00 0.09
CA ALA A 108 -12.05 -1.39 -0.22
C ALA A 108 -12.14 -2.19 1.07
N LEU A 109 -13.21 -2.94 1.23
CA LEU A 109 -13.47 -3.79 2.38
C LEU A 109 -13.39 -5.25 1.95
N GLU A 110 -12.62 -6.04 2.67
CA GLU A 110 -12.54 -7.48 2.51
C GLU A 110 -13.36 -8.17 3.58
N PHE A 111 -14.23 -9.07 3.16
CA PHE A 111 -15.12 -9.82 4.06
C PHE A 111 -14.87 -11.31 3.91
N HIS A 112 -14.83 -12.01 5.01
CA HIS A 112 -14.98 -13.45 5.03
C HIS A 112 -16.46 -13.82 5.11
N ILE A 113 -16.91 -14.66 4.18
CA ILE A 113 -18.27 -15.17 4.21
C ILE A 113 -18.24 -16.49 4.96
N GLY A 114 -18.75 -16.46 6.20
CA GLY A 114 -18.90 -17.67 7.01
C GLY A 114 -19.95 -18.62 6.43
N GLU A 115 -19.87 -19.88 6.83
CA GLU A 115 -20.81 -20.92 6.41
C GLU A 115 -22.27 -20.62 6.81
N ASP A 116 -22.48 -19.77 7.80
CA ASP A 116 -23.80 -19.35 8.30
C ASP A 116 -24.47 -18.27 7.45
N VAL A 117 -23.76 -17.70 6.47
CA VAL A 117 -24.30 -16.66 5.60
C VAL A 117 -24.98 -17.30 4.41
N MET A 118 -26.30 -17.29 4.37
CA MET A 118 -27.08 -17.69 3.19
C MET A 118 -26.81 -16.68 2.07
N ILE A 119 -25.90 -16.99 1.16
CA ILE A 119 -25.82 -16.29 -0.12
C ILE A 119 -26.85 -16.97 -1.04
N PRO A 120 -27.81 -16.22 -1.61
CA PRO A 120 -28.71 -16.78 -2.60
C PRO A 120 -27.90 -17.39 -3.77
N ASP A 121 -28.33 -18.53 -4.28
CA ASP A 121 -27.75 -19.15 -5.48
C ASP A 121 -28.18 -18.36 -6.73
N GLU A 122 -27.78 -17.09 -6.76
CA GLU A 122 -28.09 -16.09 -7.78
C GLU A 122 -26.81 -15.51 -8.35
N THR A 123 -26.90 -14.98 -9.55
CA THR A 123 -25.78 -14.23 -10.15
C THR A 123 -25.55 -12.93 -9.40
N LEU A 124 -24.30 -12.45 -9.39
CA LEU A 124 -23.93 -11.17 -8.75
C LEU A 124 -24.80 -9.99 -9.18
N GLU A 125 -25.28 -10.02 -10.43
CA GLU A 125 -26.15 -9.00 -11.01
C GLU A 125 -27.50 -8.90 -10.30
N ASN A 126 -27.99 -10.00 -9.74
CA ASN A 126 -29.30 -10.07 -9.07
C ASN A 126 -29.22 -9.93 -7.57
N LEU A 127 -28.01 -9.85 -6.99
CA LEU A 127 -27.86 -9.67 -5.55
C LEU A 127 -28.35 -8.29 -5.09
N PRO A 128 -29.11 -8.20 -3.98
CA PRO A 128 -29.59 -6.94 -3.44
C PRO A 128 -28.46 -6.17 -2.73
N ILE A 129 -27.53 -5.63 -3.51
CA ILE A 129 -26.39 -4.86 -3.00
C ILE A 129 -26.83 -3.41 -2.77
N LYS A 130 -26.34 -2.78 -1.70
CA LYS A 130 -26.59 -1.37 -1.43
C LYS A 130 -26.05 -0.51 -2.58
N LYS A 131 -26.75 0.58 -2.86
CA LYS A 131 -26.30 1.60 -3.83
C LYS A 131 -24.93 2.12 -3.44
N ASN A 132 -24.08 2.40 -4.43
CA ASN A 132 -22.70 2.88 -4.29
C ASN A 132 -21.72 1.86 -3.70
N ILE A 133 -21.98 0.58 -3.84
CA ILE A 133 -21.04 -0.49 -3.53
C ILE A 133 -20.73 -1.23 -4.83
N LEU A 134 -19.46 -1.48 -5.08
CA LEU A 134 -18.98 -2.27 -6.20
C LEU A 134 -18.27 -3.53 -5.66
N ILE A 135 -18.63 -4.70 -6.17
CA ILE A 135 -17.87 -5.92 -5.88
C ILE A 135 -16.66 -5.94 -6.80
N GLY A 136 -15.46 -5.83 -6.23
CA GLY A 136 -14.21 -5.77 -6.98
C GLY A 136 -13.58 -7.13 -7.24
N HIS A 137 -13.70 -8.05 -6.28
CA HIS A 137 -13.09 -9.37 -6.37
C HIS A 137 -13.85 -10.41 -5.55
N LEU A 138 -13.89 -11.65 -6.06
CA LEU A 138 -14.38 -12.83 -5.36
C LEU A 138 -13.29 -13.90 -5.39
N ALA A 139 -12.83 -14.37 -4.23
CA ALA A 139 -11.90 -15.48 -4.12
C ALA A 139 -12.64 -16.73 -3.67
N HIS A 140 -12.59 -17.79 -4.48
CA HIS A 140 -13.32 -19.04 -4.22
C HIS A 140 -12.62 -19.95 -3.19
N THR A 141 -11.30 -19.83 -3.04
CA THR A 141 -10.50 -20.73 -2.17
C THR A 141 -10.57 -20.40 -0.70
N ASP A 142 -10.92 -19.15 -0.35
CA ASP A 142 -10.99 -18.67 1.04
C ASP A 142 -12.31 -17.94 1.35
N SER A 143 -13.29 -18.02 0.47
CA SER A 143 -14.60 -17.34 0.62
C SER A 143 -14.46 -15.82 0.92
N ARG A 144 -13.54 -15.15 0.25
CA ARG A 144 -13.28 -13.71 0.46
C ARG A 144 -13.94 -12.86 -0.62
N ILE A 145 -14.60 -11.79 -0.19
CA ILE A 145 -15.17 -10.77 -1.08
C ILE A 145 -14.49 -9.45 -0.80
N VAL A 146 -14.02 -8.77 -1.82
CA VAL A 146 -13.52 -7.40 -1.74
C VAL A 146 -14.56 -6.47 -2.35
N LEU A 147 -15.04 -5.50 -1.58
CA LEU A 147 -15.98 -4.45 -2.00
C LEU A 147 -15.26 -3.11 -2.12
N PHE A 148 -15.66 -2.32 -3.09
CA PHE A 148 -15.20 -0.95 -3.30
C PHE A 148 -16.35 0.05 -3.16
#